data_869cf20fda4b5298a364899a3d096ff1
#
_entry.id   869cf20fda4b5298a364899a3d096ff1
#
_cell.length_a   1.000
_cell.length_b   1.000
_cell.length_c   1.000
_cell.angle_alpha   90.00
_cell.angle_beta   90.00
_cell.angle_gamma   90.00
#
_symmetry.space_group_name_H-M   'P 1'
#
loop_
_entity.id
_entity.type
_entity.pdbx_description
1 polymer ?
#
loop_
_entity_poly.entity_id
_entity_poly.type
_entity_poly.pdbx_seq_one_letter_code
_entity_poly.pdbx_strand_id
1 'polypeptide(L)'
;MQEALSVFVGVGLAAACGFRIFVPLLVMSAAAVSGHLTLAPSFQWIGTYPALITFGVATVLEIAAYYVPWLDNLLDSIATPAAVVAGTVVTASMVSGMSPFLQWTLAVIAGGGAAGLVQTATVVTRAASTATTGGIANPLIATGEWVLSLLMSFLTLVVPVMAVLALAVGGIFAGRKVWHHLAQRRNNRLLQPSQGMQASTS
;
A
#
# COMPACT_ATOMS: atom_id res chain seq x y z
N MET A 1 -13.47 -15.87 -16.50
CA MET A 1 -12.05 -15.98 -16.10
C MET A 1 -11.29 -14.67 -16.26
N GLN A 2 -11.43 -13.96 -17.38
CA GLN A 2 -10.75 -12.67 -17.61
C GLN A 2 -11.14 -11.57 -16.61
N GLU A 3 -12.44 -11.46 -16.26
CA GLU A 3 -12.90 -10.46 -15.27
C GLU A 3 -12.30 -10.68 -13.87
N ALA A 4 -12.23 -11.95 -13.42
CA ALA A 4 -11.59 -12.25 -12.15
C ALA A 4 -10.09 -11.89 -12.16
N LEU A 5 -9.41 -12.15 -13.27
CA LEU A 5 -7.99 -11.82 -13.44
C LEU A 5 -7.77 -10.30 -13.40
N SER A 6 -8.64 -9.52 -14.04
CA SER A 6 -8.60 -8.05 -14.00
C SER A 6 -8.79 -7.50 -12.58
N VAL A 7 -9.67 -8.11 -11.79
CA VAL A 7 -9.83 -7.74 -10.37
C VAL A 7 -8.55 -8.02 -9.59
N PHE A 8 -7.92 -9.19 -9.78
CA PHE A 8 -6.65 -9.51 -9.11
C PHE A 8 -5.52 -8.54 -9.50
N VAL A 9 -5.43 -8.18 -10.78
CA VAL A 9 -4.49 -7.16 -11.25
C VAL A 9 -4.79 -5.82 -10.59
N GLY A 10 -6.06 -5.40 -10.59
CA GLY A 10 -6.48 -4.15 -9.95
C GLY A 10 -6.11 -4.07 -8.47
N VAL A 11 -6.45 -5.11 -7.70
CA VAL A 11 -6.17 -5.18 -6.25
C VAL A 11 -4.67 -5.27 -5.96
N GLY A 12 -3.91 -6.03 -6.74
CA GLY A 12 -2.46 -6.14 -6.57
C GLY A 12 -1.73 -4.83 -6.85
N LEU A 13 -2.09 -4.13 -7.93
CA LEU A 13 -1.58 -2.77 -8.22
C LEU A 13 -2.03 -1.75 -7.17
N ALA A 14 -3.28 -1.85 -6.69
CA ALA A 14 -3.78 -0.99 -5.62
C ALA A 14 -2.99 -1.18 -4.32
N ALA A 15 -2.67 -2.41 -3.96
CA ALA A 15 -1.81 -2.68 -2.81
C ALA A 15 -0.40 -2.10 -2.98
N ALA A 16 0.15 -2.15 -4.20
CA ALA A 16 1.42 -1.50 -4.52
C ALA A 16 1.35 0.03 -4.36
N CYS A 17 0.17 0.66 -4.61
CA CYS A 17 -0.07 2.08 -4.32
C CYS A 17 0.03 2.39 -2.82
N GLY A 18 -0.21 1.41 -1.95
CA GLY A 18 -0.02 1.57 -0.50
C GLY A 18 1.44 1.69 -0.07
N PHE A 19 2.41 1.25 -0.88
CA PHE A 19 3.83 1.52 -0.65
C PHE A 19 4.23 2.86 -1.26
N ARG A 20 3.88 3.09 -2.55
CA ARG A 20 4.17 4.31 -3.32
C ARG A 20 3.05 4.56 -4.32
N ILE A 21 2.53 5.77 -4.32
CA ILE A 21 1.31 6.10 -5.07
C ILE A 21 1.56 6.08 -6.58
N PHE A 22 2.61 6.75 -7.03
CA PHE A 22 2.85 6.97 -8.45
C PHE A 22 3.60 5.84 -9.15
N VAL A 23 4.34 4.99 -8.42
CA VAL A 23 5.06 3.84 -9.00
C VAL A 23 4.12 2.86 -9.72
N PRO A 24 3.03 2.36 -9.11
CA PRO A 24 2.11 1.47 -9.81
C PRO A 24 1.36 2.14 -10.96
N LEU A 25 1.02 3.42 -10.82
CA LEU A 25 0.39 4.21 -11.88
C LEU A 25 1.32 4.36 -13.09
N LEU A 26 2.61 4.59 -12.85
CA LEU A 26 3.63 4.62 -13.91
C LEU A 26 3.76 3.27 -14.61
N VAL A 27 3.87 2.18 -13.85
CA VAL A 27 4.00 0.81 -14.40
C VAL A 27 2.74 0.44 -15.20
N MET A 28 1.56 0.75 -14.68
CA MET A 28 0.29 0.52 -15.35
C MET A 28 0.19 1.34 -16.65
N SER A 29 0.56 2.62 -16.61
CA SER A 29 0.57 3.50 -17.77
C SER A 29 1.54 3.00 -18.85
N ALA A 30 2.75 2.59 -18.44
CA ALA A 30 3.74 2.02 -19.37
C ALA A 30 3.25 0.73 -20.02
N ALA A 31 2.61 -0.17 -19.25
CA ALA A 31 2.02 -1.40 -19.78
C ALA A 31 0.85 -1.13 -20.74
N ALA A 32 0.04 -0.11 -20.46
CA ALA A 32 -1.07 0.28 -21.33
C ALA A 32 -0.58 0.94 -22.63
N VAL A 33 0.40 1.86 -22.57
CA VAL A 33 1.01 2.50 -23.73
C VAL A 33 1.69 1.47 -24.63
N SER A 34 2.33 0.44 -24.06
CA SER A 34 2.98 -0.64 -24.82
C SER A 34 2.01 -1.72 -25.34
N GLY A 35 0.71 -1.59 -25.10
CA GLY A 35 -0.32 -2.52 -25.57
C GLY A 35 -0.42 -3.83 -24.77
N HIS A 36 0.29 -3.94 -23.64
CA HIS A 36 0.26 -5.15 -22.80
C HIS A 36 -0.85 -5.13 -21.75
N LEU A 37 -1.54 -4.00 -21.59
CA LEU A 37 -2.61 -3.83 -20.60
C LEU A 37 -3.79 -3.12 -21.22
N THR A 38 -4.99 -3.70 -21.08
CA THR A 38 -6.25 -3.09 -21.53
C THR A 38 -6.96 -2.47 -20.33
N LEU A 39 -7.23 -1.17 -20.41
CA LEU A 39 -7.93 -0.40 -19.38
C LEU A 39 -9.41 -0.27 -19.69
N ALA A 40 -10.23 -0.11 -18.65
CA ALA A 40 -11.64 0.19 -18.81
C ALA A 40 -11.83 1.49 -19.63
N PRO A 41 -12.93 1.62 -20.42
CA PRO A 41 -13.10 2.73 -21.37
C PRO A 41 -12.92 4.14 -20.78
N SER A 42 -13.43 4.36 -19.58
CA SER A 42 -13.32 5.66 -18.88
C SER A 42 -11.90 5.99 -18.40
N PHE A 43 -10.97 5.04 -18.42
CA PHE A 43 -9.61 5.17 -17.90
C PHE A 43 -8.53 5.04 -18.98
N GLN A 44 -8.91 5.02 -20.26
CA GLN A 44 -7.95 4.92 -21.37
C GLN A 44 -6.93 6.08 -21.42
N TRP A 45 -7.26 7.22 -20.82
CA TRP A 45 -6.35 8.35 -20.69
C TRP A 45 -5.06 7.99 -19.93
N ILE A 46 -5.11 7.01 -19.00
CA ILE A 46 -3.92 6.53 -18.28
C ILE A 46 -2.91 5.88 -19.24
N GLY A 47 -3.38 5.26 -20.32
CA GLY A 47 -2.57 4.63 -21.37
C GLY A 47 -2.09 5.62 -22.45
N THR A 48 -1.91 6.89 -22.12
CA THR A 48 -1.42 7.91 -23.04
C THR A 48 0.00 8.38 -22.69
N TYR A 49 0.77 8.85 -23.69
CA TYR A 49 2.10 9.39 -23.43
C TYR A 49 2.10 10.58 -22.45
N PRO A 50 1.15 11.54 -22.49
CA PRO A 50 1.06 12.58 -21.47
C PRO A 50 0.90 12.03 -20.06
N ALA A 51 0.05 11.03 -19.86
CA ALA A 51 -0.13 10.39 -18.55
C ALA A 51 1.14 9.67 -18.10
N LEU A 52 1.80 8.93 -19.00
CA LEU A 52 3.06 8.24 -18.73
C LEU A 52 4.15 9.22 -18.26
N ILE A 53 4.31 10.33 -18.94
CA ILE A 53 5.30 11.37 -18.56
C ILE A 53 4.91 11.98 -17.21
N THR A 54 3.64 12.30 -17.00
CA THR A 54 3.14 12.88 -15.74
C THR A 54 3.39 11.95 -14.57
N PHE A 55 3.05 10.66 -14.69
CA PHE A 55 3.33 9.68 -13.65
C PHE A 55 4.82 9.42 -13.45
N GLY A 56 5.63 9.50 -14.51
CA GLY A 56 7.08 9.42 -14.41
C GLY A 56 7.67 10.57 -13.59
N VAL A 57 7.30 11.80 -13.89
CA VAL A 57 7.71 12.98 -13.12
C VAL A 57 7.21 12.90 -11.68
N ALA A 58 5.93 12.54 -11.47
CA ALA A 58 5.37 12.41 -10.14
C ALA A 58 6.08 11.33 -9.32
N THR A 59 6.44 10.20 -9.93
CA THR A 59 7.23 9.14 -9.27
C THR A 59 8.60 9.64 -8.82
N VAL A 60 9.32 10.37 -9.69
CA VAL A 60 10.63 10.94 -9.32
C VAL A 60 10.49 11.93 -8.18
N LEU A 61 9.49 12.81 -8.23
CA LEU A 61 9.23 13.78 -7.16
C LEU A 61 8.81 13.09 -5.85
N GLU A 62 7.94 12.09 -5.92
CA GLU A 62 7.54 11.29 -4.76
C GLU A 62 8.75 10.64 -4.11
N ILE A 63 9.60 9.95 -4.88
CA ILE A 63 10.80 9.30 -4.36
C ILE A 63 11.73 10.34 -3.73
N ALA A 64 12.04 11.44 -4.42
CA ALA A 64 12.95 12.49 -3.94
C ALA A 64 12.44 13.12 -2.64
N ALA A 65 11.13 13.38 -2.55
CA ALA A 65 10.50 14.00 -1.39
C ALA A 65 10.69 13.19 -0.09
N TYR A 66 10.68 11.86 -0.19
CA TYR A 66 10.87 10.98 0.97
C TYR A 66 12.31 10.92 1.50
N TYR A 67 13.28 11.50 0.79
CA TYR A 67 14.65 11.67 1.29
C TYR A 67 14.86 13.00 2.03
N VAL A 68 13.85 13.88 2.07
CA VAL A 68 13.87 15.14 2.80
C VAL A 68 13.09 15.00 4.11
N PRO A 69 13.71 14.98 5.30
CA PRO A 69 13.10 14.54 6.55
C PRO A 69 11.82 15.30 6.97
N TRP A 70 11.73 16.62 6.72
CA TRP A 70 10.52 17.38 7.05
C TRP A 70 9.39 17.15 6.04
N LEU A 71 9.75 16.89 4.78
CA LEU A 71 8.80 16.61 3.70
C LEU A 71 8.25 15.18 3.81
N ASP A 72 9.06 14.22 4.25
CA ASP A 72 8.68 12.85 4.59
C ASP A 72 7.49 12.83 5.57
N ASN A 73 7.60 13.55 6.69
CA ASN A 73 6.54 13.63 7.69
C ASN A 73 5.26 14.30 7.16
N LEU A 74 5.39 15.32 6.31
CA LEU A 74 4.25 15.99 5.68
C LEU A 74 3.54 15.04 4.71
N LEU A 75 4.30 14.33 3.88
CA LEU A 75 3.77 13.36 2.93
C LEU A 75 3.03 12.22 3.63
N ASP A 76 3.55 11.69 4.72
CA ASP A 76 2.89 10.63 5.50
C ASP A 76 1.49 11.05 5.99
N SER A 77 1.28 12.34 6.26
CA SER A 77 -0.03 12.86 6.67
C SER A 77 -1.09 12.78 5.58
N ILE A 78 -0.70 12.96 4.31
CA ILE A 78 -1.61 12.95 3.16
C ILE A 78 -1.55 11.62 2.37
N ALA A 79 -0.54 10.82 2.59
CA ALA A 79 -0.30 9.59 1.83
C ALA A 79 -1.42 8.57 2.03
N THR A 80 -1.98 8.44 3.24
CA THR A 80 -3.03 7.46 3.49
C THR A 80 -4.30 7.73 2.67
N PRO A 81 -4.93 8.90 2.71
CA PRO A 81 -6.09 9.17 1.86
C PRO A 81 -5.73 9.12 0.36
N ALA A 82 -4.54 9.61 -0.02
CA ALA A 82 -4.09 9.59 -1.40
C ALA A 82 -3.88 8.16 -1.93
N ALA A 83 -3.31 7.25 -1.13
CA ALA A 83 -3.15 5.84 -1.48
C ALA A 83 -4.50 5.13 -1.66
N VAL A 84 -5.47 5.40 -0.78
CA VAL A 84 -6.84 4.85 -0.89
C VAL A 84 -7.49 5.31 -2.20
N VAL A 85 -7.38 6.59 -2.53
CA VAL A 85 -7.92 7.14 -3.80
C VAL A 85 -7.20 6.51 -4.99
N ALA A 86 -5.87 6.46 -4.99
CA ALA A 86 -5.10 5.88 -6.08
C ALA A 86 -5.41 4.39 -6.26
N GLY A 87 -5.46 3.60 -5.19
CA GLY A 87 -5.82 2.19 -5.24
C GLY A 87 -7.24 1.95 -5.75
N THR A 88 -8.20 2.83 -5.39
CA THR A 88 -9.55 2.82 -5.94
C THR A 88 -9.54 3.08 -7.45
N VAL A 89 -8.86 4.13 -7.90
CA VAL A 89 -8.77 4.49 -9.33
C VAL A 89 -8.11 3.37 -10.13
N VAL A 90 -6.99 2.82 -9.63
CA VAL A 90 -6.26 1.71 -10.27
C VAL A 90 -7.16 0.48 -10.40
N THR A 91 -7.88 0.10 -9.35
CA THR A 91 -8.79 -1.05 -9.40
C THR A 91 -9.96 -0.79 -10.35
N ALA A 92 -10.58 0.40 -10.29
CA ALA A 92 -11.66 0.78 -11.20
C ALA A 92 -11.21 0.74 -12.68
N SER A 93 -9.96 1.14 -12.96
CA SER A 93 -9.41 1.15 -14.31
C SER A 93 -9.18 -0.25 -14.90
N MET A 94 -9.04 -1.26 -14.05
CA MET A 94 -8.83 -2.65 -14.45
C MET A 94 -10.13 -3.43 -14.63
N VAL A 95 -11.19 -3.03 -13.92
CA VAL A 95 -12.49 -3.73 -13.93
C VAL A 95 -13.35 -3.20 -15.07
N SER A 96 -13.66 -4.04 -16.04
CA SER A 96 -14.57 -3.76 -17.16
C SER A 96 -15.70 -4.79 -17.20
N GLY A 97 -16.77 -4.48 -17.91
CA GLY A 97 -17.90 -5.43 -18.10
C GLY A 97 -18.91 -5.47 -16.94
N MET A 98 -18.70 -4.70 -15.87
CA MET A 98 -19.64 -4.57 -14.75
C MET A 98 -20.43 -3.27 -14.83
N SER A 99 -21.58 -3.20 -14.11
CA SER A 99 -22.29 -1.94 -13.96
C SER A 99 -21.40 -0.92 -13.22
N PRO A 100 -21.50 0.39 -13.51
CA PRO A 100 -20.69 1.40 -12.84
C PRO A 100 -20.76 1.34 -11.31
N PHE A 101 -21.92 1.03 -10.76
CA PHE A 101 -22.10 0.86 -9.32
C PHE A 101 -21.23 -0.28 -8.77
N LEU A 102 -21.24 -1.46 -9.39
CA LEU A 102 -20.45 -2.60 -8.95
C LEU A 102 -18.95 -2.35 -9.15
N GLN A 103 -18.54 -1.75 -10.27
CA GLN A 103 -17.17 -1.37 -10.57
C GLN A 103 -16.60 -0.47 -9.46
N TRP A 104 -17.28 0.62 -9.12
CA TRP A 104 -16.83 1.55 -8.09
C TRP A 104 -16.91 0.97 -6.68
N THR A 105 -17.95 0.18 -6.37
CA THR A 105 -18.07 -0.50 -5.06
C THR A 105 -16.90 -1.45 -4.84
N LEU A 106 -16.60 -2.30 -5.84
CA LEU A 106 -15.47 -3.22 -5.78
C LEU A 106 -14.13 -2.46 -5.68
N ALA A 107 -13.98 -1.40 -6.47
CA ALA A 107 -12.76 -0.60 -6.47
C ALA A 107 -12.49 0.08 -5.12
N VAL A 108 -13.51 0.65 -4.48
CA VAL A 108 -13.37 1.27 -3.16
C VAL A 108 -13.05 0.23 -2.09
N ILE A 109 -13.82 -0.87 -2.04
CA ILE A 109 -13.68 -1.87 -0.98
C ILE A 109 -12.38 -2.67 -1.15
N ALA A 110 -12.16 -3.25 -2.32
CA ALA A 110 -11.00 -4.12 -2.53
C ALA A 110 -9.74 -3.31 -2.84
N GLY A 111 -9.80 -2.35 -3.78
CA GLY A 111 -8.64 -1.55 -4.17
C GLY A 111 -8.26 -0.52 -3.12
N GLY A 112 -9.19 0.34 -2.74
CA GLY A 112 -8.96 1.34 -1.69
C GLY A 112 -8.63 0.70 -0.35
N GLY A 113 -9.31 -0.39 0.01
CA GLY A 113 -9.03 -1.17 1.21
C GLY A 113 -7.63 -1.77 1.21
N ALA A 114 -7.20 -2.42 0.13
CA ALA A 114 -5.85 -3.00 0.01
C ALA A 114 -4.76 -1.92 0.10
N ALA A 115 -4.91 -0.82 -0.63
CA ALA A 115 -3.98 0.32 -0.58
C ALA A 115 -3.90 0.93 0.82
N GLY A 116 -5.05 1.17 1.45
CA GLY A 116 -5.13 1.74 2.80
C GLY A 116 -4.50 0.86 3.87
N LEU A 117 -4.68 -0.46 3.80
CA LEU A 117 -4.06 -1.41 4.73
C LEU A 117 -2.53 -1.42 4.59
N VAL A 118 -2.01 -1.48 3.37
CA VAL A 118 -0.57 -1.43 3.11
C VAL A 118 0.00 -0.10 3.56
N GLN A 119 -0.63 1.03 3.20
CA GLN A 119 -0.18 2.36 3.60
C GLN A 119 -0.17 2.53 5.13
N THR A 120 -1.19 2.02 5.82
CA THR A 120 -1.21 2.06 7.29
C THR A 120 -0.02 1.29 7.86
N ALA A 121 0.32 0.13 7.30
CA ALA A 121 1.48 -0.64 7.73
C ALA A 121 2.80 0.12 7.50
N THR A 122 2.96 0.83 6.40
CA THR A 122 4.17 1.64 6.12
C THR A 122 4.27 2.83 7.08
N VAL A 123 3.18 3.55 7.33
CA VAL A 123 3.14 4.68 8.30
C VAL A 123 3.50 4.20 9.71
N VAL A 124 2.95 3.07 10.16
CA VAL A 124 3.30 2.49 11.46
C VAL A 124 4.79 2.10 11.53
N THR A 125 5.32 1.52 10.46
CA THR A 125 6.75 1.14 10.38
C THR A 125 7.66 2.38 10.47
N ARG A 126 7.31 3.46 9.79
CA ARG A 126 8.05 4.74 9.83
C ARG A 126 7.94 5.43 11.18
N ALA A 127 6.75 5.43 11.78
CA ALA A 127 6.56 5.98 13.14
C ALA A 127 7.41 5.23 14.17
N ALA A 128 7.47 3.88 14.08
CA ALA A 128 8.34 3.06 14.92
C ALA A 128 9.83 3.35 14.67
N SER A 129 10.24 3.54 13.42
CA SER A 129 11.59 3.93 13.05
C SER A 129 11.96 5.30 13.62
N THR A 130 11.09 6.28 13.47
CA THR A 130 11.31 7.62 14.00
C THR A 130 11.43 7.60 15.52
N ALA A 131 10.61 6.83 16.22
CA ALA A 131 10.65 6.69 17.67
C ALA A 131 11.93 6.00 18.19
N THR A 132 12.53 5.10 17.40
CA THR A 132 13.70 4.31 17.81
C THR A 132 15.03 4.87 17.30
N THR A 133 15.05 5.51 16.14
CA THR A 133 16.27 5.99 15.45
C THR A 133 16.32 7.50 15.26
N GLY A 134 15.29 8.23 15.75
CA GLY A 134 15.15 9.66 15.44
C GLY A 134 14.90 9.96 13.95
N GLY A 135 14.44 8.95 13.18
CA GLY A 135 14.17 9.10 11.75
C GLY A 135 15.37 8.83 10.84
N ILE A 136 16.55 8.53 11.38
CA ILE A 136 17.76 8.25 10.58
C ILE A 136 17.57 7.04 9.65
N ALA A 137 16.78 6.05 10.05
CA ALA A 137 16.50 4.86 9.24
C ALA A 137 15.36 5.08 8.21
N ASN A 138 14.63 6.18 8.23
CA ASN A 138 13.51 6.44 7.31
C ASN A 138 13.90 6.39 5.82
N PRO A 139 15.05 6.95 5.37
CA PRO A 139 15.46 6.84 3.98
C PRO A 139 15.68 5.39 3.52
N LEU A 140 16.14 4.52 4.42
CA LEU A 140 16.31 3.09 4.12
C LEU A 140 14.96 2.39 3.96
N ILE A 141 13.99 2.70 4.83
CA ILE A 141 12.61 2.22 4.74
C ILE A 141 12.00 2.73 3.43
N ALA A 142 12.15 4.02 3.13
CA ALA A 142 11.68 4.63 1.90
C ALA A 142 12.21 3.92 0.65
N THR A 143 13.51 3.56 0.65
CA THR A 143 14.13 2.78 -0.43
C THR A 143 13.49 1.39 -0.56
N GLY A 144 13.27 0.70 0.56
CA GLY A 144 12.58 -0.58 0.57
C GLY A 144 11.15 -0.50 0.01
N GLU A 145 10.41 0.53 0.37
CA GLU A 145 9.03 0.72 -0.08
C GLU A 145 8.92 0.95 -1.59
N TRP A 146 9.75 1.79 -2.19
CA TRP A 146 9.67 1.99 -3.64
C TRP A 146 10.12 0.74 -4.42
N VAL A 147 11.11 -0.01 -3.91
CA VAL A 147 11.50 -1.30 -4.51
C VAL A 147 10.36 -2.30 -4.40
N LEU A 148 9.70 -2.41 -3.24
CA LEU A 148 8.54 -3.28 -3.05
C LEU A 148 7.38 -2.87 -3.95
N SER A 149 7.08 -1.58 -4.05
CA SER A 149 6.03 -1.07 -4.94
C SER A 149 6.29 -1.45 -6.40
N LEU A 150 7.54 -1.29 -6.86
CA LEU A 150 7.95 -1.63 -8.22
C LEU A 150 7.84 -3.14 -8.46
N LEU A 151 8.39 -3.96 -7.57
CA LEU A 151 8.35 -5.42 -7.67
C LEU A 151 6.91 -5.93 -7.64
N MET A 152 6.07 -5.43 -6.74
CA MET A 152 4.67 -5.80 -6.64
C MET A 152 3.88 -5.39 -7.89
N SER A 153 4.16 -4.23 -8.46
CA SER A 153 3.52 -3.77 -9.70
C SER A 153 3.86 -4.70 -10.87
N PHE A 154 5.14 -5.03 -11.05
CA PHE A 154 5.55 -5.99 -12.09
C PHE A 154 5.00 -7.40 -11.85
N LEU A 155 5.10 -7.91 -10.61
CA LEU A 155 4.60 -9.22 -10.26
C LEU A 155 3.10 -9.34 -10.53
N THR A 156 2.34 -8.29 -10.22
CA THR A 156 0.89 -8.23 -10.44
C THR A 156 0.54 -8.29 -11.93
N LEU A 157 1.33 -7.67 -12.79
CA LEU A 157 1.09 -7.73 -14.24
C LEU A 157 1.45 -9.08 -14.83
N VAL A 158 2.50 -9.74 -14.32
CA VAL A 158 2.99 -11.02 -14.89
C VAL A 158 2.26 -12.22 -14.27
N VAL A 159 2.03 -12.21 -12.96
CA VAL A 159 1.39 -13.32 -12.23
C VAL A 159 0.41 -12.79 -11.19
N PRO A 160 -0.77 -12.31 -11.61
CA PRO A 160 -1.70 -11.59 -10.71
C PRO A 160 -2.11 -12.38 -9.46
N VAL A 161 -2.36 -13.67 -9.62
CA VAL A 161 -2.78 -14.54 -8.51
C VAL A 161 -1.68 -14.66 -7.45
N MET A 162 -0.41 -14.76 -7.87
CA MET A 162 0.72 -14.84 -6.94
C MET A 162 0.92 -13.54 -6.16
N ALA A 163 0.69 -12.39 -6.79
CA ALA A 163 0.78 -11.09 -6.11
C ALA A 163 -0.25 -10.97 -4.97
N VAL A 164 -1.50 -11.34 -5.22
CA VAL A 164 -2.57 -11.31 -4.22
C VAL A 164 -2.32 -12.34 -3.11
N LEU A 165 -1.84 -13.53 -3.45
CA LEU A 165 -1.47 -14.54 -2.45
C LEU A 165 -0.31 -14.08 -1.57
N ALA A 166 0.71 -13.45 -2.13
CA ALA A 166 1.84 -12.90 -1.37
C ALA A 166 1.38 -11.83 -0.38
N LEU A 167 0.46 -10.94 -0.79
CA LEU A 167 -0.15 -9.94 0.08
C LEU A 167 -0.98 -10.56 1.22
N ALA A 168 -1.81 -11.56 0.91
CA ALA A 168 -2.62 -12.25 1.90
C ALA A 168 -1.74 -12.96 2.94
N VAL A 169 -0.72 -13.68 2.49
CA VAL A 169 0.25 -14.36 3.38
C VAL A 169 1.00 -13.35 4.23
N GLY A 170 1.53 -12.28 3.63
CA GLY A 170 2.23 -11.21 4.35
C GLY A 170 1.34 -10.55 5.40
N GLY A 171 0.09 -10.25 5.06
CA GLY A 171 -0.89 -9.66 5.97
C GLY A 171 -1.23 -10.60 7.15
N ILE A 172 -1.40 -11.89 6.89
CA ILE A 172 -1.63 -12.89 7.95
C ILE A 172 -0.42 -13.00 8.88
N PHE A 173 0.80 -13.02 8.33
CA PHE A 173 2.02 -13.08 9.13
C PHE A 173 2.19 -11.83 10.01
N ALA A 174 1.99 -10.64 9.44
CA ALA A 174 2.05 -9.38 10.17
C ALA A 174 0.98 -9.33 11.27
N GLY A 175 -0.25 -9.69 10.95
CA GLY A 175 -1.36 -9.74 11.91
C GLY A 175 -1.10 -10.70 13.06
N ARG A 176 -0.60 -11.91 12.78
CA ARG A 176 -0.22 -12.91 13.81
C ARG A 176 0.89 -12.39 14.71
N LYS A 177 1.92 -11.75 14.14
CA LYS A 177 3.03 -11.18 14.90
C LYS A 177 2.55 -10.08 15.86
N VAL A 178 1.71 -9.17 15.36
CA VAL A 178 1.10 -8.10 16.19
C VAL A 178 0.23 -8.71 17.29
N TRP A 179 -0.62 -9.68 16.95
CA TRP A 179 -1.47 -10.37 17.92
C TRP A 179 -0.68 -11.05 19.03
N HIS A 180 0.41 -11.77 18.69
CA HIS A 180 1.27 -12.41 19.68
C HIS A 180 1.93 -11.39 20.61
N HIS A 181 2.41 -10.25 20.09
CA HIS A 181 2.98 -9.20 20.92
C HIS A 181 1.95 -8.55 21.86
N LEU A 182 0.72 -8.31 21.38
CA LEU A 182 -0.34 -7.75 22.21
C LEU A 182 -0.81 -8.75 23.29
N ALA A 183 -0.93 -10.03 22.95
CA ALA A 183 -1.29 -11.08 23.87
C ALA A 183 -0.24 -11.25 24.98
N GLN A 184 1.05 -11.20 24.66
CA GLN A 184 2.13 -11.25 25.65
C GLN A 184 2.10 -10.04 26.59
N ARG A 185 1.90 -8.84 26.07
CA ARG A 185 1.80 -7.61 26.89
C ARG A 185 0.60 -7.68 27.85
N ARG A 186 -0.54 -8.23 27.41
CA ARG A 186 -1.72 -8.42 28.24
C ARG A 186 -1.46 -9.44 29.35
N ASN A 187 -0.80 -10.55 29.05
CA ASN A 187 -0.48 -11.61 30.00
C ASN A 187 0.51 -11.10 31.07
N ASN A 188 1.54 -10.34 30.67
CA ASN A 188 2.50 -9.76 31.60
C ASN A 188 1.85 -8.73 32.56
N ARG A 189 0.83 -7.98 32.12
CA ARG A 189 0.08 -7.07 32.99
C ARG A 189 -0.80 -7.82 34.00
N LEU A 190 -1.31 -8.99 33.64
CA LEU A 190 -2.13 -9.82 34.54
C LEU A 190 -1.26 -10.57 35.57
N LEU A 191 0.01 -10.82 35.26
CA LEU A 191 0.97 -11.50 36.13
C LEU A 191 1.72 -10.53 37.08
N GLN A 192 1.45 -9.22 37.03
CA GLN A 192 1.89 -8.23 38.01
C GLN A 192 0.73 -7.78 38.93
N PRO A 193 0.14 -8.67 39.76
CA PRO A 193 -0.80 -8.25 40.78
C PRO A 193 -0.02 -8.00 42.08
N SER A 194 -0.21 -6.82 42.65
CA SER A 194 -0.08 -6.59 44.11
C SER A 194 1.30 -6.53 44.77
N GLN A 195 2.36 -6.05 44.11
CA GLN A 195 3.53 -5.61 44.91
C GLN A 195 3.31 -4.22 45.62
N GLY A 196 2.25 -3.51 45.20
CA GLY A 196 1.92 -2.20 45.82
C GLY A 196 1.14 -2.27 47.12
N MET A 197 0.60 -3.42 47.53
CA MET A 197 -0.29 -3.50 48.69
C MET A 197 0.38 -4.07 49.94
N GLN A 198 1.64 -4.53 49.88
CA GLN A 198 2.40 -5.01 51.04
C GLN A 198 3.33 -3.96 51.65
N ALA A 199 3.50 -2.79 51.00
CA ALA A 199 4.33 -1.69 51.56
C ALA A 199 3.57 -0.70 52.43
N SER A 200 2.26 -0.90 52.68
CA SER A 200 1.42 0.01 53.46
C SER A 200 1.03 -0.55 54.85
N THR A 201 1.58 -1.68 55.28
CA THR A 201 1.27 -2.33 56.55
C THR A 201 2.52 -2.59 57.41
N SER A 202 3.57 -1.81 57.25
CA SER A 202 4.71 -1.82 58.18
C SER A 202 4.93 -0.41 58.77
#